data_582bd9a03bbedc99903dd62838de3239
#
_entry.id   582bd9a03bbedc99903dd62838de3239
#
_cell.length_a   1.000
_cell.length_b   1.000
_cell.length_c   1.000
_cell.angle_alpha   90.00
_cell.angle_beta   90.00
_cell.angle_gamma   90.00
#
_symmetry.space_group_name_H-M   'P 1'
#
loop_
_entity.id
_entity.type
_entity.pdbx_description
1 polymer ?
#
loop_
_entity_poly.entity_id
_entity_poly.type
_entity_poly.pdbx_seq_one_letter_code
_entity_poly.pdbx_strand_id
1 'polypeptide(L)'
;LDDDDHVDIELPFQVQYHGELYSEMTISSNGWVSLVPCNIDYFWNMSIPSFMGPKAMLAPFWDDLEVVGQDWIRVYTWHDTVGGRFIIEWSRALNGYDELTEETFEIIIYENSSMPTDSGDNVIDFQYLEIADVDVTKNYSTVGIQSPNNNDGNSIIFNNVYAAGAAPLSNGRAIRFTTMSPQSYVSPLEIETENTPDM
;
A
#
# COMPACT_ATOMS: atom_id res chain seq x y z
N LEU A 1 -15.39 -7.41 -6.83
CA LEU A 1 -16.06 -6.15 -6.46
C LEU A 1 -16.58 -5.49 -7.73
N ASP A 2 -17.65 -4.75 -7.61
CA ASP A 2 -18.17 -3.86 -8.67
C ASP A 2 -17.32 -2.58 -8.71
N ASP A 3 -17.58 -1.71 -9.67
CA ASP A 3 -17.05 -0.37 -9.69
C ASP A 3 -17.57 0.44 -8.47
N ASP A 4 -16.71 1.24 -7.84
CA ASP A 4 -17.01 1.96 -6.61
C ASP A 4 -17.67 1.09 -5.51
N ASP A 5 -17.08 -0.07 -5.23
CA ASP A 5 -17.62 -1.06 -4.31
C ASP A 5 -16.62 -1.40 -3.17
N HIS A 6 -17.12 -2.02 -2.13
CA HIS A 6 -16.31 -2.50 -1.02
C HIS A 6 -16.86 -3.79 -0.41
N VAL A 7 -16.01 -4.49 0.33
CA VAL A 7 -16.40 -5.67 1.10
C VAL A 7 -15.72 -5.67 2.46
N ASP A 8 -16.49 -6.02 3.50
CA ASP A 8 -15.94 -6.28 4.82
C ASP A 8 -15.56 -7.75 4.95
N ILE A 9 -14.38 -8.02 5.47
CA ILE A 9 -13.88 -9.37 5.73
C ILE A 9 -13.35 -9.52 7.15
N GLU A 10 -13.41 -10.75 7.69
CA GLU A 10 -12.66 -11.11 8.89
C GLU A 10 -11.19 -11.35 8.53
N LEU A 11 -10.28 -10.82 9.35
CA LEU A 11 -8.85 -11.07 9.21
C LEU A 11 -8.50 -12.47 9.72
N PRO A 12 -7.58 -13.19 9.06
CA PRO A 12 -7.20 -14.54 9.48
C PRO A 12 -6.39 -14.57 10.79
N PHE A 13 -5.87 -13.42 11.21
CA PHE A 13 -5.20 -13.19 12.49
C PHE A 13 -5.42 -11.74 12.94
N GLN A 14 -5.17 -11.45 14.21
CA GLN A 14 -5.25 -10.08 14.70
C GLN A 14 -4.10 -9.26 14.14
N VAL A 15 -4.43 -8.12 13.54
CA VAL A 15 -3.48 -7.13 13.04
C VAL A 15 -3.36 -6.02 14.07
N GLN A 16 -2.15 -5.75 14.55
CA GLN A 16 -1.85 -4.58 15.37
C GLN A 16 -1.33 -3.46 14.46
N TYR A 17 -1.97 -2.29 14.56
CA TYR A 17 -1.62 -1.11 13.78
C TYR A 17 -1.82 0.14 14.63
N HIS A 18 -0.78 0.98 14.74
CA HIS A 18 -0.73 2.12 15.68
C HIS A 18 -1.08 1.73 17.14
N GLY A 19 -0.68 0.52 17.57
CA GLY A 19 -0.91 0.00 18.91
C GLY A 19 -2.34 -0.51 19.16
N GLU A 20 -3.25 -0.43 18.20
CA GLU A 20 -4.61 -0.95 18.27
C GLU A 20 -4.73 -2.30 17.54
N LEU A 21 -5.61 -3.19 18.02
CA LEU A 21 -5.82 -4.52 17.45
C LEU A 21 -7.10 -4.56 16.61
N TYR A 22 -6.97 -5.13 15.42
CA TYR A 22 -8.04 -5.28 14.43
C TYR A 22 -8.25 -6.74 14.07
N SER A 23 -9.51 -7.16 13.93
CA SER A 23 -9.92 -8.51 13.53
C SER A 23 -10.74 -8.54 12.23
N GLU A 24 -11.02 -7.39 11.66
CA GLU A 24 -11.78 -7.20 10.44
C GLU A 24 -11.23 -6.02 9.64
N MET A 25 -11.57 -5.95 8.36
CA MET A 25 -11.23 -4.83 7.51
C MET A 25 -12.25 -4.64 6.39
N THR A 26 -12.33 -3.42 5.88
CA THR A 26 -12.97 -3.10 4.60
C THR A 26 -11.94 -3.11 3.49
N ILE A 27 -12.22 -3.75 2.36
CA ILE A 27 -11.43 -3.71 1.13
C ILE A 27 -12.24 -2.98 0.07
N SER A 28 -11.68 -1.91 -0.51
CA SER A 28 -12.31 -1.16 -1.59
C SER A 28 -11.82 -1.63 -2.95
N SER A 29 -12.69 -1.57 -3.96
CA SER A 29 -12.34 -1.72 -5.37
C SER A 29 -11.29 -0.69 -5.80
N ASN A 30 -11.32 0.49 -5.24
CA ASN A 30 -10.49 1.66 -5.56
C ASN A 30 -9.10 1.65 -4.90
N GLY A 31 -8.51 0.48 -4.65
CA GLY A 31 -7.10 0.33 -4.33
C GLY A 31 -6.68 0.72 -2.92
N TRP A 32 -7.56 0.57 -1.93
CA TRP A 32 -7.26 0.79 -0.51
C TRP A 32 -7.98 -0.19 0.40
N VAL A 33 -7.50 -0.34 1.63
CA VAL A 33 -8.19 -1.02 2.71
C VAL A 33 -8.28 -0.13 3.94
N SER A 34 -9.27 -0.37 4.79
CA SER A 34 -9.42 0.22 6.12
C SER A 34 -9.49 -0.89 7.16
N LEU A 35 -8.64 -0.82 8.19
CA LEU A 35 -8.71 -1.76 9.33
C LEU A 35 -9.90 -1.44 10.25
N VAL A 36 -10.58 -0.32 10.05
CA VAL A 36 -11.84 0.03 10.71
C VAL A 36 -12.94 -0.09 9.67
N PRO A 37 -13.92 -1.01 9.81
CA PRO A 37 -15.01 -1.15 8.87
C PRO A 37 -15.70 0.17 8.55
N CYS A 38 -15.93 0.43 7.28
CA CYS A 38 -16.54 1.67 6.83
C CYS A 38 -17.34 1.47 5.54
N ASN A 39 -18.31 2.37 5.29
CA ASN A 39 -19.13 2.38 4.08
C ASN A 39 -18.68 3.49 3.12
N ILE A 40 -17.36 3.58 2.89
CA ILE A 40 -16.78 4.51 1.94
C ILE A 40 -16.48 3.70 0.68
N ASP A 41 -17.04 4.10 -0.45
CA ASP A 41 -16.95 3.40 -1.73
C ASP A 41 -16.55 4.31 -2.89
N TYR A 42 -16.49 5.62 -2.70
CA TYR A 42 -16.14 6.54 -3.77
C TYR A 42 -14.63 6.54 -4.11
N PHE A 43 -14.35 6.71 -5.36
CA PHE A 43 -12.98 6.74 -5.94
C PHE A 43 -12.18 7.97 -5.55
N TRP A 44 -12.83 9.09 -5.25
CA TRP A 44 -12.16 10.38 -5.02
C TRP A 44 -11.17 10.28 -3.88
N ASN A 45 -9.92 10.16 -4.27
CA ASN A 45 -8.80 10.09 -3.36
C ASN A 45 -8.56 11.42 -2.64
N MET A 46 -7.89 11.34 -1.51
CA MET A 46 -7.58 12.48 -0.64
C MET A 46 -6.12 12.42 -0.22
N SER A 47 -5.59 13.56 0.23
CA SER A 47 -4.26 13.55 0.86
C SER A 47 -4.25 12.69 2.14
N ILE A 48 -3.11 12.15 2.48
CA ILE A 48 -2.86 11.49 3.77
C ILE A 48 -2.00 12.44 4.63
N PRO A 49 -2.44 12.74 5.89
CA PRO A 49 -3.70 12.37 6.51
C PRO A 49 -4.90 13.19 6.02
N SER A 50 -6.09 12.60 6.09
CA SER A 50 -7.36 13.27 5.80
C SER A 50 -8.44 12.90 6.79
N PHE A 51 -9.08 13.89 7.40
CA PHE A 51 -10.21 13.66 8.32
C PHE A 51 -11.44 13.04 7.64
N MET A 52 -11.54 13.13 6.32
CA MET A 52 -12.64 12.59 5.54
C MET A 52 -12.32 11.22 4.92
N GLY A 53 -11.06 10.80 4.95
CA GLY A 53 -10.63 9.49 4.44
C GLY A 53 -10.98 8.35 5.40
N PRO A 54 -10.86 7.10 4.92
CA PRO A 54 -11.01 5.91 5.76
C PRO A 54 -10.06 5.92 6.96
N LYS A 55 -10.51 5.43 8.11
CA LYS A 55 -9.68 5.32 9.30
C LYS A 55 -8.72 4.12 9.20
N ALA A 56 -7.55 4.23 9.82
CA ALA A 56 -6.55 3.14 9.77
C ALA A 56 -6.37 2.60 8.34
N MET A 57 -6.25 3.51 7.38
CA MET A 57 -6.21 3.20 5.95
C MET A 57 -4.82 2.77 5.51
N LEU A 58 -4.78 1.76 4.65
CA LEU A 58 -3.62 1.35 3.89
C LEU A 58 -3.97 1.52 2.42
N ALA A 59 -3.30 2.45 1.74
CA ALA A 59 -3.58 2.80 0.35
C ALA A 59 -2.34 2.49 -0.51
N PRO A 60 -2.20 1.28 -1.09
CA PRO A 60 -1.13 0.99 -2.02
C PRO A 60 -1.26 1.79 -3.32
N PHE A 61 -2.50 2.01 -3.79
CA PHE A 61 -2.78 2.83 -4.95
C PHE A 61 -4.27 3.21 -4.96
N TRP A 62 -4.63 4.19 -4.14
CA TRP A 62 -6.00 4.71 -4.13
C TRP A 62 -6.21 5.62 -5.34
N ASP A 63 -6.99 5.16 -6.26
CA ASP A 63 -7.33 5.82 -7.51
C ASP A 63 -8.72 5.39 -7.97
N ASP A 64 -9.21 5.98 -9.04
CA ASP A 64 -10.42 5.60 -9.76
C ASP A 64 -10.15 4.33 -10.58
N LEU A 65 -10.30 3.16 -9.93
CA LEU A 65 -10.04 1.87 -10.55
C LEU A 65 -11.33 1.26 -11.07
N GLU A 66 -11.37 1.05 -12.38
CA GLU A 66 -12.56 0.62 -13.11
C GLU A 66 -12.44 -0.77 -13.72
N VAL A 67 -13.56 -1.26 -14.24
CA VAL A 67 -13.68 -2.48 -15.04
C VAL A 67 -14.27 -2.16 -16.40
N VAL A 68 -13.47 -2.20 -17.44
CA VAL A 68 -13.96 -2.04 -18.81
C VAL A 68 -14.20 -3.42 -19.45
N GLY A 69 -15.46 -3.68 -19.84
CA GLY A 69 -15.83 -4.92 -20.50
C GLY A 69 -15.77 -6.18 -19.62
N GLN A 70 -15.71 -6.01 -18.30
CA GLN A 70 -15.83 -7.04 -17.29
C GLN A 70 -16.86 -6.63 -16.25
N ASP A 71 -17.42 -7.61 -15.53
CA ASP A 71 -18.49 -7.32 -14.57
C ASP A 71 -17.98 -6.94 -13.15
N TRP A 72 -16.64 -6.97 -12.89
CA TRP A 72 -16.06 -6.74 -11.56
C TRP A 72 -14.55 -6.51 -11.57
N ILE A 73 -14.05 -5.79 -10.58
CA ILE A 73 -12.63 -5.65 -10.24
C ILE A 73 -12.17 -6.91 -9.51
N ARG A 74 -11.03 -7.45 -9.93
CA ARG A 74 -10.46 -8.66 -9.36
C ARG A 74 -9.61 -8.32 -8.14
N VAL A 75 -10.20 -8.44 -6.96
CA VAL A 75 -9.46 -8.38 -5.71
C VAL A 75 -9.40 -9.78 -5.11
N TYR A 76 -8.19 -10.25 -4.87
CA TYR A 76 -7.94 -11.56 -4.28
C TYR A 76 -7.38 -11.40 -2.88
N THR A 77 -7.72 -12.35 -2.01
CA THR A 77 -7.12 -12.46 -0.69
C THR A 77 -6.53 -13.85 -0.49
N TRP A 78 -5.38 -13.92 0.16
CA TRP A 78 -4.75 -15.19 0.49
C TRP A 78 -4.04 -15.14 1.83
N HIS A 79 -4.35 -16.13 2.71
CA HIS A 79 -3.62 -16.36 3.94
C HIS A 79 -2.52 -17.41 3.70
N ASP A 80 -1.29 -16.95 3.52
CA ASP A 80 -0.09 -17.78 3.45
C ASP A 80 0.34 -18.18 4.87
N THR A 81 -0.21 -19.28 5.38
CA THR A 81 0.08 -19.79 6.73
C THR A 81 1.52 -20.28 6.89
N VAL A 82 2.22 -20.60 5.81
CA VAL A 82 3.62 -21.02 5.83
C VAL A 82 4.55 -19.82 5.92
N GLY A 83 4.26 -18.79 5.12
CA GLY A 83 4.98 -17.51 5.14
C GLY A 83 4.57 -16.60 6.29
N GLY A 84 3.49 -16.92 7.02
CA GLY A 84 2.97 -16.12 8.14
C GLY A 84 2.56 -14.72 7.67
N ARG A 85 1.68 -14.64 6.68
CA ARG A 85 1.27 -13.36 6.07
C ARG A 85 -0.10 -13.45 5.42
N PHE A 86 -0.79 -12.32 5.39
CA PHE A 86 -2.04 -12.14 4.66
C PHE A 86 -1.82 -11.19 3.50
N ILE A 87 -2.29 -11.55 2.31
CA ILE A 87 -2.08 -10.83 1.06
C ILE A 87 -3.42 -10.39 0.52
N ILE A 88 -3.51 -9.15 0.07
CA ILE A 88 -4.63 -8.58 -0.66
C ILE A 88 -4.08 -8.05 -1.99
N GLU A 89 -4.53 -8.60 -3.12
CA GLU A 89 -4.07 -8.24 -4.46
C GLU A 89 -5.21 -7.64 -5.27
N TRP A 90 -4.98 -6.46 -5.86
CA TRP A 90 -5.74 -5.93 -6.98
C TRP A 90 -5.06 -6.40 -8.26
N SER A 91 -5.76 -7.21 -9.03
CA SER A 91 -5.18 -7.90 -10.18
C SER A 91 -5.77 -7.38 -11.48
N ARG A 92 -4.95 -6.68 -12.26
CA ARG A 92 -5.30 -6.13 -13.55
C ARG A 92 -6.54 -5.22 -13.48
N ALA A 93 -6.57 -4.35 -12.48
CA ALA A 93 -7.55 -3.27 -12.39
C ALA A 93 -7.23 -2.25 -13.48
N LEU A 94 -8.25 -1.68 -14.11
CA LEU A 94 -8.06 -0.63 -15.10
C LEU A 94 -8.06 0.73 -14.42
N ASN A 95 -7.23 1.65 -14.90
CA ASN A 95 -7.26 3.02 -14.46
C ASN A 95 -8.41 3.76 -15.13
N GLY A 96 -9.28 4.42 -14.35
CA GLY A 96 -10.46 5.12 -14.84
C GLY A 96 -10.15 6.34 -15.71
N TYR A 97 -8.91 6.81 -15.74
CA TYR A 97 -8.50 7.93 -16.58
C TYR A 97 -8.40 7.55 -18.06
N ASP A 98 -7.76 6.45 -18.38
CA ASP A 98 -7.52 6.01 -19.76
C ASP A 98 -8.22 4.70 -20.15
N GLU A 99 -8.77 3.97 -19.17
CA GLU A 99 -9.49 2.70 -19.33
C GLU A 99 -8.67 1.63 -20.08
N LEU A 100 -7.37 1.78 -20.18
CA LEU A 100 -6.48 0.90 -20.96
C LEU A 100 -5.28 0.42 -20.14
N THR A 101 -4.82 1.20 -19.16
CA THR A 101 -3.68 0.86 -18.32
C THR A 101 -4.13 -0.09 -17.23
N GLU A 102 -3.52 -1.28 -17.20
CA GLU A 102 -3.77 -2.28 -16.16
C GLU A 102 -2.81 -2.09 -14.99
N GLU A 103 -3.37 -2.11 -13.78
CA GLU A 103 -2.62 -2.03 -12.53
C GLU A 103 -2.67 -3.37 -11.80
N THR A 104 -1.54 -3.85 -11.31
CA THR A 104 -1.45 -5.05 -10.47
C THR A 104 -0.53 -4.77 -9.29
N PHE A 105 -1.10 -4.75 -8.10
CA PHE A 105 -0.40 -4.43 -6.87
C PHE A 105 -1.03 -5.14 -5.69
N GLU A 106 -0.29 -5.21 -4.57
CA GLU A 106 -0.76 -5.92 -3.38
C GLU A 106 -0.35 -5.24 -2.08
N ILE A 107 -1.11 -5.55 -1.04
CA ILE A 107 -0.75 -5.35 0.36
C ILE A 107 -0.37 -6.69 0.95
N ILE A 108 0.77 -6.76 1.65
CA ILE A 108 1.16 -7.90 2.46
C ILE A 108 1.21 -7.44 3.91
N ILE A 109 0.43 -8.09 4.77
CA ILE A 109 0.46 -7.89 6.22
C ILE A 109 1.11 -9.13 6.85
N TYR A 110 2.25 -8.95 7.52
CA TYR A 110 2.97 -10.06 8.13
C TYR A 110 2.46 -10.34 9.54
N GLU A 111 2.31 -11.61 9.89
CA GLU A 111 2.07 -12.00 11.28
C GLU A 111 3.26 -11.59 12.15
N ASN A 112 2.99 -11.12 13.36
CA ASN A 112 4.04 -10.77 14.32
C ASN A 112 4.95 -11.96 14.70
N SER A 113 4.43 -13.18 14.58
CA SER A 113 5.20 -14.42 14.77
C SER A 113 6.27 -14.63 13.69
N SER A 114 6.03 -14.11 12.46
CA SER A 114 6.94 -14.23 11.31
C SER A 114 7.87 -13.04 11.20
N MET A 115 7.38 -11.84 11.50
CA MET A 115 8.13 -10.59 11.37
C MET A 115 7.85 -9.67 12.58
N PRO A 116 8.43 -9.98 13.77
CA PRO A 116 8.17 -9.23 14.98
C PRO A 116 8.74 -7.81 14.91
N THR A 117 8.05 -6.86 15.54
CA THR A 117 8.52 -5.49 15.78
C THR A 117 8.55 -5.17 17.26
N ASP A 118 9.34 -4.19 17.67
CA ASP A 118 9.45 -3.80 19.09
C ASP A 118 8.15 -3.19 19.64
N SER A 119 7.36 -2.54 18.78
CA SER A 119 6.05 -1.97 19.16
C SER A 119 4.92 -3.00 19.20
N GLY A 120 5.10 -4.15 18.55
CA GLY A 120 4.05 -5.13 18.28
C GLY A 120 3.21 -4.82 17.04
N ASP A 121 3.36 -3.65 16.40
CA ASP A 121 2.66 -3.35 15.16
C ASP A 121 3.15 -4.24 14.02
N ASN A 122 2.21 -4.74 13.22
CA ASN A 122 2.54 -5.63 12.12
C ASN A 122 3.32 -4.89 11.02
N VAL A 123 4.28 -5.58 10.41
CA VAL A 123 4.96 -5.08 9.21
C VAL A 123 4.02 -5.16 8.03
N ILE A 124 4.01 -4.11 7.20
CA ILE A 124 3.15 -4.00 6.03
C ILE A 124 4.02 -3.67 4.83
N ASP A 125 3.87 -4.43 3.75
CA ASP A 125 4.49 -4.14 2.45
C ASP A 125 3.41 -3.80 1.43
N PHE A 126 3.68 -2.78 0.60
CA PHE A 126 3.01 -2.57 -0.66
C PHE A 126 3.94 -3.04 -1.77
N GLN A 127 3.46 -3.86 -2.68
CA GLN A 127 4.25 -4.36 -3.81
C GLN A 127 3.54 -4.09 -5.13
N TYR A 128 4.31 -3.76 -6.15
CA TYR A 128 3.82 -3.35 -7.46
C TYR A 128 4.41 -4.26 -8.53
N LEU A 129 3.55 -5.07 -9.16
CA LEU A 129 3.92 -5.87 -10.32
C LEU A 129 3.86 -5.01 -11.60
N GLU A 130 2.71 -4.39 -11.80
CA GLU A 130 2.45 -3.43 -12.88
C GLU A 130 1.77 -2.20 -12.27
N ILE A 131 2.32 -1.03 -12.51
CA ILE A 131 1.84 0.23 -11.99
C ILE A 131 2.24 1.38 -12.90
N ALA A 132 1.26 2.22 -13.27
CA ALA A 132 1.50 3.43 -14.01
C ALA A 132 0.55 4.52 -13.50
N ASP A 133 1.12 5.63 -13.00
CA ASP A 133 0.36 6.80 -12.59
C ASP A 133 0.15 7.69 -13.83
N VAL A 134 -0.98 7.47 -14.51
CA VAL A 134 -1.27 8.11 -15.82
C VAL A 134 -2.05 9.39 -15.71
N ASP A 135 -2.65 9.67 -14.55
CA ASP A 135 -3.48 10.86 -14.34
C ASP A 135 -2.67 12.14 -14.34
N VAL A 136 -3.10 13.12 -15.13
CA VAL A 136 -2.37 14.37 -15.32
C VAL A 136 -3.14 15.62 -14.89
N THR A 137 -4.45 15.53 -14.71
CA THR A 137 -5.32 16.70 -14.48
C THR A 137 -6.29 16.58 -13.32
N LYS A 138 -6.67 15.38 -12.95
CA LYS A 138 -7.61 15.04 -11.85
C LYS A 138 -7.53 13.54 -11.59
N ASN A 139 -8.17 13.07 -10.52
CA ASN A 139 -8.16 11.65 -10.13
C ASN A 139 -6.71 11.14 -9.96
N TYR A 140 -5.88 11.92 -9.27
CA TYR A 140 -4.50 11.54 -9.02
C TYR A 140 -4.44 10.47 -7.94
N SER A 141 -3.54 9.50 -8.10
CA SER A 141 -3.37 8.46 -7.09
C SER A 141 -2.93 9.00 -5.74
N THR A 142 -3.37 8.32 -4.69
CA THR A 142 -2.85 8.48 -3.32
C THR A 142 -2.21 7.19 -2.86
N VAL A 143 -0.95 7.27 -2.43
CA VAL A 143 -0.23 6.14 -1.84
C VAL A 143 0.26 6.51 -0.45
N GLY A 144 -0.02 5.64 0.52
CA GLY A 144 0.42 5.84 1.89
C GLY A 144 -0.41 5.09 2.92
N ILE A 145 -0.17 5.41 4.18
CA ILE A 145 -0.88 4.83 5.33
C ILE A 145 -1.40 5.95 6.24
N GLN A 146 -2.57 5.76 6.83
CA GLN A 146 -3.24 6.73 7.70
C GLN A 146 -3.58 6.13 9.05
N SER A 147 -3.38 6.91 10.12
CA SER A 147 -3.67 6.51 11.50
C SER A 147 -5.18 6.31 11.77
N PRO A 148 -5.54 5.59 12.85
CA PRO A 148 -6.94 5.34 13.20
C PRO A 148 -7.76 6.59 13.51
N ASN A 149 -7.12 7.67 13.91
CA ASN A 149 -7.78 8.94 14.25
C ASN A 149 -7.70 10.00 13.14
N ASN A 150 -7.18 9.64 11.96
CA ASN A 150 -7.07 10.48 10.76
C ASN A 150 -6.24 11.77 10.94
N ASN A 151 -5.44 11.88 11.98
CA ASN A 151 -4.64 13.09 12.25
C ASN A 151 -3.14 12.92 11.93
N ASP A 152 -2.73 11.70 11.60
CA ASP A 152 -1.36 11.34 11.29
C ASP A 152 -1.33 10.33 10.14
N GLY A 153 -0.21 10.24 9.44
CA GLY A 153 -0.05 9.32 8.34
C GLY A 153 1.26 9.51 7.60
N ASN A 154 1.58 8.56 6.75
CA ASN A 154 2.78 8.59 5.92
C ASN A 154 2.36 8.59 4.45
N SER A 155 2.39 9.77 3.82
CA SER A 155 2.07 9.95 2.41
C SER A 155 3.31 9.75 1.56
N ILE A 156 3.21 8.91 0.54
CA ILE A 156 4.28 8.67 -0.45
C ILE A 156 4.04 9.53 -1.69
N ILE A 157 2.82 9.53 -2.21
CA ILE A 157 2.40 10.37 -3.33
C ILE A 157 0.96 10.88 -3.08
N PHE A 158 0.72 12.08 -3.49
CA PHE A 158 -0.61 12.68 -3.63
C PHE A 158 -0.57 13.78 -4.68
N ASN A 159 -1.58 13.83 -5.55
CA ASN A 159 -1.73 14.87 -6.59
C ASN A 159 -0.46 14.99 -7.47
N ASN A 160 0.09 13.84 -7.89
CA ASN A 160 1.33 13.71 -8.67
C ASN A 160 2.58 14.30 -8.00
N VAL A 161 2.51 14.57 -6.69
CA VAL A 161 3.64 15.09 -5.91
C VAL A 161 4.14 14.02 -4.95
N TYR A 162 5.35 13.55 -5.18
CA TYR A 162 6.01 12.62 -4.27
C TYR A 162 6.52 13.32 -3.02
N ALA A 163 6.39 12.67 -1.88
CA ALA A 163 7.00 13.12 -0.64
C ALA A 163 8.52 13.24 -0.78
N ALA A 164 9.12 14.16 -0.04
CA ALA A 164 10.56 14.37 -0.09
C ALA A 164 11.33 13.07 0.25
N GLY A 165 12.15 12.61 -0.65
CA GLY A 165 12.91 11.36 -0.52
C GLY A 165 12.17 10.10 -0.95
N ALA A 166 10.88 10.17 -1.27
CA ALA A 166 10.18 9.04 -1.86
C ALA A 166 10.67 8.80 -3.29
N ALA A 167 10.85 7.52 -3.62
CA ALA A 167 11.18 7.14 -4.98
C ALA A 167 9.87 6.92 -5.77
N PRO A 168 9.82 7.31 -7.07
CA PRO A 168 8.63 7.12 -7.90
C PRO A 168 8.16 5.67 -7.94
N LEU A 169 6.85 5.45 -8.05
CA LEU A 169 6.29 4.13 -8.28
C LEU A 169 6.84 3.55 -9.59
N SER A 170 7.08 2.26 -9.59
CA SER A 170 7.54 1.54 -10.79
C SER A 170 7.31 0.04 -10.62
N ASN A 171 7.20 -0.67 -11.71
CA ASN A 171 7.11 -2.13 -11.72
C ASN A 171 8.28 -2.76 -10.94
N GLY A 172 7.97 -3.78 -10.14
CA GLY A 172 8.93 -4.47 -9.28
C GLY A 172 9.36 -3.71 -8.03
N ARG A 173 8.71 -2.60 -7.68
CA ARG A 173 8.98 -1.85 -6.45
C ARG A 173 8.21 -2.42 -5.28
N ALA A 174 8.79 -2.26 -4.07
CA ALA A 174 8.09 -2.47 -2.81
C ALA A 174 8.32 -1.28 -1.86
N ILE A 175 7.32 -1.00 -1.02
CA ILE A 175 7.38 -0.01 0.05
C ILE A 175 7.07 -0.73 1.35
N ARG A 176 7.95 -0.65 2.33
CA ARG A 176 7.77 -1.28 3.64
C ARG A 176 7.45 -0.25 4.71
N PHE A 177 6.37 -0.48 5.44
CA PHE A 177 6.01 0.25 6.65
C PHE A 177 6.31 -0.64 7.86
N THR A 178 7.11 -0.12 8.79
CA THR A 178 7.53 -0.85 9.98
C THR A 178 7.91 0.11 11.09
N THR A 179 7.69 -0.29 12.32
CA THR A 179 8.16 0.42 13.52
C THR A 179 9.55 -0.05 13.97
N MET A 180 10.17 -0.96 13.23
CA MET A 180 11.56 -1.33 13.49
C MET A 180 12.49 -0.15 13.26
N SER A 181 13.48 0.01 14.12
CA SER A 181 14.53 1.00 13.89
C SER A 181 15.19 0.77 12.53
N PRO A 182 15.47 1.84 11.76
CA PRO A 182 16.19 1.68 10.51
C PRO A 182 17.51 0.96 10.75
N GLN A 183 17.71 -0.17 10.08
CA GLN A 183 19.02 -0.80 10.06
C GLN A 183 19.97 0.18 9.37
N SER A 184 21.09 0.51 10.01
CA SER A 184 22.12 1.30 9.35
C SER A 184 22.59 0.52 8.12
N TYR A 185 22.24 0.99 6.95
CA TYR A 185 22.80 0.45 5.70
C TYR A 185 24.25 0.92 5.61
N VAL A 186 25.15 0.10 6.11
CA VAL A 186 26.57 0.25 5.80
C VAL A 186 26.76 -0.31 4.40
N SER A 187 26.67 0.57 3.38
CA SER A 187 27.21 0.21 2.08
C SER A 187 28.70 -0.12 2.27
N PRO A 188 29.17 -1.29 1.93
CA PRO A 188 30.61 -1.52 1.83
C PRO A 188 31.09 -0.68 0.63
N LEU A 189 31.45 0.57 0.89
CA LEU A 189 32.32 1.31 -0.01
C LEU A 189 33.71 0.67 0.15
N GLU A 190 33.96 -0.37 -0.60
CA GLU A 190 35.33 -0.80 -0.85
C GLU A 190 35.98 0.28 -1.72
N ILE A 191 36.67 1.21 -1.07
CA ILE A 191 37.58 2.09 -1.76
C ILE A 191 38.81 1.21 -2.03
N GLU A 192 38.89 0.60 -3.24
CA GLU A 192 40.14 0.09 -3.74
C GLU A 192 41.06 1.29 -3.97
N THR A 193 41.98 1.52 -3.04
CA THR A 193 43.12 2.39 -3.30
C THR A 193 44.06 1.60 -4.23
N GLU A 194 44.03 1.93 -5.51
CA GLU A 194 45.13 1.52 -6.40
C GLU A 194 46.45 2.04 -5.83
N ASN A 195 47.25 1.14 -5.28
CA ASN A 195 48.64 1.41 -5.03
C ASN A 195 49.35 1.56 -6.40
N THR A 196 49.51 2.76 -6.86
CA THR A 196 50.48 3.05 -7.93
C THR A 196 51.89 2.75 -7.38
N PRO A 197 52.62 1.80 -7.95
CA PRO A 197 54.01 1.61 -7.53
C PRO A 197 54.81 2.84 -7.95
N ASP A 198 55.52 3.41 -6.99
CA ASP A 198 56.54 4.44 -7.25
C ASP A 198 57.57 3.89 -8.22
N MET A 199 57.80 4.59 -9.36
CA MET A 199 58.91 4.40 -10.24
C MET A 199 60.14 5.18 -9.73
#